data_804d43574657385916f583704da0ef0a
#
_entry.id   804d43574657385916f583704da0ef0a
#
_cell.length_a   1.000
_cell.length_b   1.000
_cell.length_c   1.000
_cell.angle_alpha   90.00
_cell.angle_beta   90.00
_cell.angle_gamma   90.00
#
_symmetry.space_group_name_H-M   'P 1'
#
loop_
_entity.id
_entity.type
_entity.pdbx_description
1 polymer ?
#
loop_
_entity_poly.entity_id
_entity_poly.type
_entity_poly.pdbx_seq_one_letter_code
_entity_poly.pdbx_strand_id
1 'polypeptide(L)'
;MEIPFILSNHPDLQPIAESFGIPYFHVPVTKDTKAQAEEQQLALLKQHHVSFIVLARYMQIVSPKLINEYPNNIINIHHSFLPAFPGAKPYHSAFERGVKIIGATSHYVTEELDAGPIIEQDVAHVSHTHSVSQLVAKGRDLEKIVLARAVKNHIAHKVMVYGNKTIVFS
;
A
#
# COMPACT_ATOMS: atom_id res chain seq x y z
N MET A 1 17.74 1.08 -6.45
CA MET A 1 16.85 1.53 -5.37
C MET A 1 17.41 1.00 -4.06
N GLU A 2 17.47 1.83 -3.05
CA GLU A 2 17.83 1.47 -1.69
C GLU A 2 16.58 1.53 -0.81
N ILE A 3 16.45 0.61 0.14
CA ILE A 3 15.42 0.65 1.18
C ILE A 3 16.13 1.04 2.47
N PRO A 4 16.10 2.33 2.87
CA PRO A 4 16.88 2.79 4.02
C PRO A 4 16.37 2.22 5.33
N PHE A 5 15.08 1.94 5.43
CA PHE A 5 14.47 1.29 6.59
C PHE A 5 13.05 0.80 6.30
N ILE A 6 12.56 -0.03 7.20
CA ILE A 6 11.14 -0.37 7.36
C ILE A 6 10.64 0.27 8.65
N LEU A 7 9.44 0.87 8.61
CA LEU A 7 8.78 1.44 9.77
C LEU A 7 7.41 0.78 9.98
N SER A 8 7.11 0.38 11.20
CA SER A 8 5.84 -0.27 11.52
C SER A 8 5.38 0.07 12.93
N ASN A 9 4.07 0.00 13.15
CA ASN A 9 3.47 0.08 14.47
C ASN A 9 3.41 -1.29 15.21
N HIS A 10 3.93 -2.35 14.57
CA HIS A 10 4.04 -3.71 15.12
C HIS A 10 5.49 -4.21 15.00
N PRO A 11 6.02 -4.96 15.99
CA PRO A 11 7.39 -5.46 15.93
C PRO A 11 7.57 -6.77 15.13
N ASP A 12 6.48 -7.43 14.74
CA ASP A 12 6.45 -8.82 14.25
C ASP A 12 7.35 -9.07 13.03
N LEU A 13 7.55 -8.07 12.18
CA LEU A 13 8.34 -8.20 10.95
C LEU A 13 9.82 -7.79 11.12
N GLN A 14 10.22 -7.36 12.31
CA GLN A 14 11.60 -6.95 12.58
C GLN A 14 12.62 -8.05 12.24
N PRO A 15 12.45 -9.33 12.66
CA PRO A 15 13.41 -10.39 12.32
C PRO A 15 13.55 -10.62 10.80
N ILE A 16 12.47 -10.38 10.05
CA ILE A 16 12.49 -10.49 8.59
C ILE A 16 13.31 -9.33 7.99
N ALA A 17 13.06 -8.10 8.41
CA ALA A 17 13.83 -6.94 7.95
C ALA A 17 15.33 -7.12 8.22
N GLU A 18 15.68 -7.55 9.42
CA GLU A 18 17.05 -7.83 9.85
C GLU A 18 17.72 -8.90 8.98
N SER A 19 16.99 -9.95 8.58
CA SER A 19 17.54 -11.01 7.71
C SER A 19 17.91 -10.49 6.31
N PHE A 20 17.35 -9.35 5.90
CA PHE A 20 17.70 -8.64 4.67
C PHE A 20 18.68 -7.49 4.91
N GLY A 21 19.18 -7.31 6.14
CA GLY A 21 20.05 -6.19 6.50
C GLY A 21 19.39 -4.81 6.43
N ILE A 22 18.03 -4.77 6.53
CA ILE A 22 17.26 -3.52 6.47
C ILE A 22 16.97 -3.05 7.89
N PRO A 23 17.33 -1.82 8.28
CA PRO A 23 16.97 -1.22 9.56
C PRO A 23 15.45 -1.24 9.77
N TYR A 24 15.00 -1.52 10.99
CA TYR A 24 13.59 -1.58 11.35
C TYR A 24 13.29 -0.63 12.50
N PHE A 25 12.32 0.26 12.31
CA PHE A 25 11.83 1.16 13.35
C PHE A 25 10.44 0.76 13.80
N HIS A 26 10.31 0.42 15.07
CA HIS A 26 9.02 0.17 15.68
C HIS A 26 8.50 1.47 16.33
N VAL A 27 7.44 2.03 15.75
CA VAL A 27 6.77 3.25 16.23
C VAL A 27 5.32 2.90 16.58
N PRO A 28 5.02 2.55 17.82
CA PRO A 28 3.66 2.20 18.24
C PRO A 28 2.69 3.38 18.03
N VAL A 29 1.50 3.06 17.54
CA VAL A 29 0.45 4.06 17.31
C VAL A 29 -0.79 3.67 18.10
N THR A 30 -1.23 4.59 18.97
CA THR A 30 -2.52 4.54 19.67
C THR A 30 -3.35 5.76 19.30
N LYS A 31 -4.60 5.83 19.76
CA LYS A 31 -5.44 7.00 19.53
C LYS A 31 -4.81 8.28 20.10
N ASP A 32 -4.16 8.18 21.26
CA ASP A 32 -3.59 9.32 21.98
C ASP A 32 -2.19 9.68 21.48
N THR A 33 -1.45 8.75 20.89
CA THR A 33 -0.06 8.97 20.43
C THR A 33 0.06 9.18 18.93
N LYS A 34 -1.04 9.16 18.18
CA LYS A 34 -1.03 9.24 16.70
C LYS A 34 -0.25 10.45 16.18
N ALA A 35 -0.49 11.63 16.72
CA ALA A 35 0.19 12.86 16.28
C ALA A 35 1.70 12.81 16.57
N GLN A 36 2.09 12.35 17.76
CA GLN A 36 3.49 12.21 18.13
C GLN A 36 4.21 11.15 17.31
N ALA A 37 3.55 10.01 17.06
CA ALA A 37 4.08 8.94 16.21
C ALA A 37 4.32 9.43 14.78
N GLU A 38 3.40 10.23 14.23
CA GLU A 38 3.56 10.83 12.90
C GLU A 38 4.72 11.82 12.84
N GLU A 39 4.91 12.64 13.86
CA GLU A 39 6.09 13.52 13.94
C GLU A 39 7.40 12.72 13.95
N GLN A 40 7.44 11.64 14.71
CA GLN A 40 8.58 10.73 14.71
C GLN A 40 8.80 10.08 13.34
N GLN A 41 7.75 9.63 12.68
CA GLN A 41 7.81 9.08 11.32
C GLN A 41 8.37 10.11 10.34
N LEU A 42 7.86 11.32 10.34
CA LEU A 42 8.34 12.41 9.49
C LEU A 42 9.82 12.75 9.76
N ALA A 43 10.22 12.78 11.02
CA ALA A 43 11.62 13.02 11.40
C ALA A 43 12.55 11.93 10.82
N LEU A 44 12.18 10.65 10.94
CA LEU A 44 12.93 9.52 10.37
C LEU A 44 13.00 9.61 8.85
N LEU A 45 11.88 9.89 8.18
CA LEU A 45 11.84 10.03 6.73
C LEU A 45 12.77 11.15 6.23
N LYS A 46 12.79 12.30 6.90
CA LYS A 46 13.66 13.43 6.59
C LYS A 46 15.14 13.12 6.88
N GLN A 47 15.42 12.52 8.04
CA GLN A 47 16.77 12.14 8.45
C GLN A 47 17.42 11.18 7.46
N HIS A 48 16.65 10.25 6.91
CA HIS A 48 17.15 9.26 5.94
C HIS A 48 16.96 9.68 4.47
N HIS A 49 16.58 10.93 4.21
CA HIS A 49 16.40 11.48 2.86
C HIS A 49 15.51 10.60 1.98
N VAL A 50 14.41 10.09 2.54
CA VAL A 50 13.48 9.21 1.83
C VAL A 50 12.81 9.99 0.70
N SER A 51 12.88 9.47 -0.53
CA SER A 51 12.32 10.13 -1.71
C SER A 51 10.85 9.78 -1.93
N PHE A 52 10.42 8.57 -1.55
CA PHE A 52 9.03 8.13 -1.64
C PHE A 52 8.73 7.04 -0.61
N ILE A 53 7.46 6.85 -0.32
CA ILE A 53 6.96 5.94 0.71
C ILE A 53 6.12 4.85 0.06
N VAL A 54 6.27 3.61 0.52
CA VAL A 54 5.43 2.47 0.13
C VAL A 54 4.64 2.02 1.34
N LEU A 55 3.32 2.06 1.24
CA LEU A 55 2.42 1.57 2.27
C LEU A 55 1.99 0.13 1.90
N ALA A 56 2.39 -0.82 2.73
CA ALA A 56 2.01 -2.21 2.58
C ALA A 56 1.25 -2.67 3.83
N ARG A 57 0.00 -3.11 3.66
CA ARG A 57 -0.88 -3.50 4.77
C ARG A 57 -1.06 -2.40 5.82
N TYR A 58 -1.02 -1.16 5.39
CA TYR A 58 -1.18 0.00 6.24
C TYR A 58 -2.67 0.30 6.39
N MET A 59 -3.19 0.08 7.61
CA MET A 59 -4.62 0.17 7.90
C MET A 59 -5.00 1.46 8.65
N GLN A 60 -4.19 2.50 8.52
CA GLN A 60 -4.44 3.79 9.14
C GLN A 60 -4.64 4.86 8.08
N ILE A 61 -5.35 5.92 8.43
CA ILE A 61 -5.50 7.10 7.57
C ILE A 61 -4.21 7.91 7.65
N VAL A 62 -3.59 8.14 6.49
CA VAL A 62 -2.44 9.03 6.34
C VAL A 62 -2.92 10.47 6.53
N SER A 63 -2.17 11.27 7.28
CA SER A 63 -2.57 12.65 7.52
C SER A 63 -2.28 13.55 6.32
N PRO A 64 -3.01 14.68 6.20
CA PRO A 64 -2.70 15.71 5.23
C PRO A 64 -1.26 16.22 5.34
N LYS A 65 -0.71 16.28 6.56
CA LYS A 65 0.67 16.72 6.81
C LYS A 65 1.69 15.82 6.07
N LEU A 66 1.54 14.50 6.19
CA LEU A 66 2.44 13.54 5.51
C LEU A 66 2.22 13.55 3.99
N ILE A 67 0.96 13.65 3.54
CA ILE A 67 0.62 13.71 2.11
C ILE A 67 1.24 14.95 1.44
N ASN A 68 1.16 16.10 2.10
CA ASN A 68 1.69 17.36 1.57
C ASN A 68 3.23 17.41 1.55
N GLU A 69 3.91 16.67 2.42
CA GLU A 69 5.38 16.52 2.39
C GLU A 69 5.84 15.58 1.26
N TYR A 70 4.99 14.63 0.83
CA TYR A 70 5.29 13.64 -0.19
C TYR A 70 4.23 13.59 -1.31
N PRO A 71 3.92 14.70 -2.01
CA PRO A 71 2.88 14.75 -3.03
C PRO A 71 3.22 13.80 -4.19
N ASN A 72 2.30 12.89 -4.51
CA ASN A 72 2.50 11.82 -5.51
C ASN A 72 3.74 10.92 -5.26
N ASN A 73 4.20 10.84 -4.02
CA ASN A 73 5.33 10.03 -3.60
C ASN A 73 4.98 9.08 -2.43
N ILE A 74 3.69 8.86 -2.18
CA ILE A 74 3.20 7.82 -1.27
C ILE A 74 2.40 6.84 -2.10
N ILE A 75 2.89 5.60 -2.20
CA ILE A 75 2.26 4.52 -2.98
C ILE A 75 1.60 3.57 -1.99
N ASN A 76 0.30 3.31 -2.17
CA ASN A 76 -0.45 2.33 -1.38
C ASN A 76 -0.79 1.11 -2.23
N ILE A 77 -0.91 -0.04 -1.58
CA ILE A 77 -1.55 -1.23 -2.15
C ILE A 77 -2.88 -1.48 -1.45
N HIS A 78 -3.95 -1.47 -2.21
CA HIS A 78 -5.30 -1.77 -1.76
C HIS A 78 -5.72 -3.16 -2.25
N HIS A 79 -6.27 -3.97 -1.37
CA HIS A 79 -6.57 -5.38 -1.58
C HIS A 79 -7.94 -5.62 -2.25
N SER A 80 -8.35 -4.71 -3.15
CA SER A 80 -9.48 -4.91 -4.05
C SER A 80 -9.25 -4.21 -5.39
N PHE A 81 -10.07 -4.56 -6.38
CA PHE A 81 -10.11 -3.84 -7.65
C PHE A 81 -10.97 -2.59 -7.47
N LEU A 82 -10.31 -1.47 -7.13
CA LEU A 82 -11.02 -0.20 -6.91
C LEU A 82 -11.78 0.24 -8.17
N PRO A 83 -12.97 0.78 -8.02
CA PRO A 83 -13.68 1.18 -6.79
C PRO A 83 -14.55 0.07 -6.15
N ALA A 84 -14.39 -1.20 -6.52
CA ALA A 84 -15.17 -2.31 -6.00
C ALA A 84 -14.69 -2.76 -4.61
N PHE A 85 -15.64 -3.15 -3.76
CA PHE A 85 -15.43 -3.73 -2.42
C PHE A 85 -14.52 -2.88 -1.51
N PRO A 86 -14.87 -1.63 -1.24
CA PRO A 86 -14.15 -0.82 -0.25
C PRO A 86 -14.31 -1.43 1.15
N GLY A 87 -13.32 -1.22 2.02
CA GLY A 87 -13.37 -1.64 3.41
C GLY A 87 -12.37 -2.75 3.80
N ALA A 88 -12.47 -3.21 5.05
CA ALA A 88 -11.41 -4.00 5.69
C ALA A 88 -11.42 -5.51 5.38
N LYS A 89 -12.49 -6.05 4.79
CA LYS A 89 -12.65 -7.51 4.53
C LYS A 89 -13.13 -7.80 3.10
N PRO A 90 -12.47 -7.29 2.04
CA PRO A 90 -12.98 -7.40 0.67
C PRO A 90 -13.08 -8.85 0.18
N TYR A 91 -12.17 -9.74 0.60
CA TYR A 91 -12.21 -11.15 0.19
C TYR A 91 -13.40 -11.93 0.80
N HIS A 92 -13.82 -11.57 2.01
CA HIS A 92 -15.04 -12.15 2.61
C HIS A 92 -16.29 -11.67 1.86
N SER A 93 -16.39 -10.37 1.63
CA SER A 93 -17.50 -9.79 0.87
C SER A 93 -17.55 -10.32 -0.57
N ALA A 94 -16.39 -10.49 -1.21
CA ALA A 94 -16.27 -11.09 -2.53
C ALA A 94 -16.74 -12.55 -2.55
N PHE A 95 -16.38 -13.34 -1.53
CA PHE A 95 -16.83 -14.72 -1.37
C PHE A 95 -18.35 -14.80 -1.18
N GLU A 96 -18.91 -14.02 -0.24
CA GLU A 96 -20.34 -13.98 0.03
C GLU A 96 -21.14 -13.55 -1.21
N ARG A 97 -20.62 -12.60 -1.99
CA ARG A 97 -21.23 -12.15 -3.23
C ARG A 97 -21.11 -13.16 -4.37
N GLY A 98 -20.22 -14.14 -4.26
CA GLY A 98 -19.98 -15.14 -5.31
C GLY A 98 -19.35 -14.57 -6.56
N VAL A 99 -18.40 -13.62 -6.42
CA VAL A 99 -17.70 -13.01 -7.56
C VAL A 99 -16.87 -14.02 -8.34
N LYS A 100 -16.54 -13.68 -9.57
CA LYS A 100 -15.72 -14.53 -10.46
C LYS A 100 -14.29 -14.02 -10.62
N ILE A 101 -14.02 -12.80 -10.13
CA ILE A 101 -12.70 -12.20 -10.11
C ILE A 101 -12.50 -11.48 -8.77
N ILE A 102 -11.25 -11.47 -8.29
CA ILE A 102 -10.75 -10.59 -7.24
C ILE A 102 -9.62 -9.75 -7.81
N GLY A 103 -9.31 -8.63 -7.20
CA GLY A 103 -8.28 -7.74 -7.72
C GLY A 103 -7.46 -7.08 -6.63
N ALA A 104 -6.41 -6.38 -7.07
CA ALA A 104 -5.61 -5.49 -6.25
C ALA A 104 -5.33 -4.19 -7.02
N THR A 105 -5.19 -3.10 -6.30
CA THR A 105 -4.95 -1.77 -6.87
C THR A 105 -3.80 -1.09 -6.14
N SER A 106 -2.80 -0.63 -6.87
CA SER A 106 -1.78 0.28 -6.35
C SER A 106 -2.04 1.69 -6.88
N HIS A 107 -2.06 2.65 -5.98
CA HIS A 107 -2.38 4.04 -6.28
C HIS A 107 -1.53 4.99 -5.45
N TYR A 108 -1.41 6.24 -5.89
CA TYR A 108 -0.88 7.31 -5.05
C TYR A 108 -1.88 7.68 -3.96
N VAL A 109 -1.38 7.99 -2.78
CA VAL A 109 -2.22 8.40 -1.65
C VAL A 109 -2.59 9.87 -1.79
N THR A 110 -3.87 10.16 -1.57
CA THR A 110 -4.46 11.49 -1.48
C THR A 110 -5.20 11.65 -0.15
N GLU A 111 -5.73 12.83 0.14
CA GLU A 111 -6.50 13.07 1.36
C GLU A 111 -7.80 12.24 1.39
N GLU A 112 -8.39 11.98 0.22
CA GLU A 112 -9.54 11.08 0.10
C GLU A 112 -9.07 9.63 0.12
N LEU A 113 -9.65 8.84 1.02
CA LEU A 113 -9.26 7.44 1.24
C LEU A 113 -9.50 6.59 -0.02
N ASP A 114 -8.47 5.87 -0.42
CA ASP A 114 -8.47 4.94 -1.57
C ASP A 114 -8.93 5.56 -2.91
N ALA A 115 -8.92 6.88 -3.02
CA ALA A 115 -9.41 7.62 -4.19
C ALA A 115 -8.30 8.24 -5.07
N GLY A 116 -7.05 8.07 -4.70
CA GLY A 116 -5.93 8.67 -5.43
C GLY A 116 -5.64 8.03 -6.79
N PRO A 117 -4.79 8.68 -7.61
CA PRO A 117 -4.47 8.24 -8.97
C PRO A 117 -3.93 6.81 -9.01
N ILE A 118 -4.58 5.95 -9.78
CA ILE A 118 -4.23 4.51 -9.90
C ILE A 118 -2.98 4.36 -10.76
N ILE A 119 -1.99 3.61 -10.26
CA ILE A 119 -0.72 3.32 -10.96
C ILE A 119 -0.80 1.97 -11.66
N GLU A 120 -1.28 0.95 -10.95
CA GLU A 120 -1.32 -0.42 -11.43
C GLU A 120 -2.53 -1.16 -10.85
N GLN A 121 -3.15 -2.00 -11.66
CA GLN A 121 -4.23 -2.90 -11.22
C GLN A 121 -4.06 -4.26 -11.90
N ASP A 122 -4.47 -5.30 -11.19
CA ASP A 122 -4.55 -6.64 -11.78
C ASP A 122 -5.68 -7.45 -11.13
N VAL A 123 -6.11 -8.52 -11.78
CA VAL A 123 -7.19 -9.38 -11.32
C VAL A 123 -6.81 -10.85 -11.39
N ALA A 124 -7.43 -11.65 -10.54
CA ALA A 124 -7.32 -13.09 -10.57
C ALA A 124 -8.70 -13.74 -10.62
N HIS A 125 -8.85 -14.76 -11.47
CA HIS A 125 -10.08 -15.54 -11.55
C HIS A 125 -10.28 -16.41 -10.30
N VAL A 126 -11.50 -16.45 -9.81
CA VAL A 126 -11.96 -17.30 -8.71
C VAL A 126 -13.24 -18.02 -9.10
N SER A 127 -13.55 -19.11 -8.41
CA SER A 127 -14.75 -19.93 -8.65
C SER A 127 -15.40 -20.31 -7.33
N HIS A 128 -16.58 -20.92 -7.40
CA HIS A 128 -17.32 -21.43 -6.25
C HIS A 128 -16.58 -22.53 -5.47
N THR A 129 -15.54 -23.12 -6.06
CA THR A 129 -14.72 -24.16 -5.40
C THR A 129 -13.66 -23.59 -4.46
N HIS A 130 -13.37 -22.29 -4.54
CA HIS A 130 -12.39 -21.65 -3.68
C HIS A 130 -13.01 -21.30 -2.33
N SER A 131 -12.29 -21.60 -1.27
CA SER A 131 -12.61 -21.12 0.09
C SER A 131 -12.18 -19.66 0.28
N VAL A 132 -12.65 -19.01 1.34
CA VAL A 132 -12.22 -17.66 1.71
C VAL A 132 -10.69 -17.61 1.93
N SER A 133 -10.10 -18.61 2.56
CA SER A 133 -8.64 -18.69 2.77
C SER A 133 -7.86 -18.75 1.46
N GLN A 134 -8.38 -19.45 0.45
CA GLN A 134 -7.79 -19.49 -0.88
C GLN A 134 -7.93 -18.17 -1.64
N LEU A 135 -9.07 -17.46 -1.47
CA LEU A 135 -9.22 -16.11 -2.01
C LEU A 135 -8.19 -15.15 -1.39
N VAL A 136 -8.02 -15.21 -0.06
CA VAL A 136 -7.03 -14.40 0.66
C VAL A 136 -5.60 -14.71 0.18
N ALA A 137 -5.24 -15.98 -0.01
CA ALA A 137 -3.93 -16.37 -0.50
C ALA A 137 -3.66 -15.82 -1.91
N LYS A 138 -4.61 -16.06 -2.84
CA LYS A 138 -4.53 -15.52 -4.22
C LYS A 138 -4.44 -13.99 -4.23
N GLY A 139 -5.24 -13.31 -3.39
CA GLY A 139 -5.23 -11.87 -3.28
C GLY A 139 -3.88 -11.33 -2.79
N ARG A 140 -3.29 -11.95 -1.78
CA ARG A 140 -1.95 -11.58 -1.29
C ARG A 140 -0.84 -11.74 -2.34
N ASP A 141 -0.92 -12.77 -3.18
CA ASP A 141 0.03 -12.94 -4.27
C ASP A 141 -0.15 -11.86 -5.35
N LEU A 142 -1.40 -11.52 -5.65
CA LEU A 142 -1.73 -10.45 -6.57
C LEU A 142 -1.26 -9.08 -6.05
N GLU A 143 -1.49 -8.78 -4.77
CA GLU A 143 -1.01 -7.55 -4.11
C GLU A 143 0.50 -7.37 -4.26
N LYS A 144 1.29 -8.43 -4.07
CA LYS A 144 2.75 -8.39 -4.24
C LYS A 144 3.15 -7.99 -5.66
N ILE A 145 2.51 -8.58 -6.67
CA ILE A 145 2.82 -8.34 -8.08
C ILE A 145 2.43 -6.91 -8.47
N VAL A 146 1.22 -6.49 -8.12
CA VAL A 146 0.69 -5.15 -8.43
C VAL A 146 1.55 -4.07 -7.77
N LEU A 147 1.88 -4.23 -6.48
CA LEU A 147 2.75 -3.28 -5.78
C LEU A 147 4.15 -3.22 -6.40
N ALA A 148 4.75 -4.36 -6.70
CA ALA A 148 6.08 -4.41 -7.30
C ALA A 148 6.14 -3.72 -8.68
N ARG A 149 5.11 -3.91 -9.52
CA ARG A 149 4.99 -3.23 -10.82
C ARG A 149 4.82 -1.73 -10.66
N ALA A 150 3.94 -1.29 -9.74
CA ALA A 150 3.70 0.13 -9.47
C ALA A 150 4.99 0.82 -8.99
N VAL A 151 5.69 0.24 -8.02
CA VAL A 151 6.97 0.77 -7.51
C VAL A 151 8.02 0.79 -8.62
N LYS A 152 8.13 -0.26 -9.43
CA LYS A 152 9.06 -0.30 -10.57
C LYS A 152 8.79 0.83 -11.56
N ASN A 153 7.53 1.06 -11.93
CA ASN A 153 7.15 2.12 -12.85
C ASN A 153 7.43 3.51 -12.27
N HIS A 154 7.15 3.70 -10.97
CA HIS A 154 7.45 4.95 -10.27
C HIS A 154 8.97 5.26 -10.27
N ILE A 155 9.80 4.29 -9.89
CA ILE A 155 11.27 4.44 -9.83
C ILE A 155 11.87 4.70 -11.22
N ALA A 156 11.28 4.07 -12.25
CA ALA A 156 11.71 4.26 -13.64
C ALA A 156 11.22 5.59 -14.25
N HIS A 157 10.54 6.44 -13.46
CA HIS A 157 9.91 7.70 -13.92
C HIS A 157 8.96 7.50 -15.11
N LYS A 158 8.26 6.36 -15.14
CA LYS A 158 7.30 5.99 -16.18
C LYS A 158 5.86 6.36 -15.85
N VAL A 159 5.60 7.02 -14.73
CA VAL A 159 4.27 7.40 -14.29
C VAL A 159 4.12 8.91 -14.33
N MET A 160 3.19 9.39 -15.12
CA MET A 160 2.78 10.79 -15.15
C MET A 160 1.38 10.91 -14.53
N VAL A 161 1.24 11.77 -13.54
CA VAL A 161 -0.06 12.10 -12.92
C VAL A 161 -0.74 13.20 -13.69
N TYR A 162 -1.99 13.01 -14.07
CA TYR A 162 -2.84 13.99 -14.74
C TYR A 162 -4.22 14.05 -14.07
N GLY A 163 -4.46 15.09 -13.29
CA GLY A 163 -5.64 15.17 -12.42
C GLY A 163 -5.66 13.98 -11.46
N ASN A 164 -6.78 13.24 -11.43
CA ASN A 164 -6.90 12.01 -10.61
C ASN A 164 -6.65 10.72 -11.43
N LYS A 165 -5.77 10.77 -12.42
CA LYS A 165 -5.42 9.64 -13.29
C LYS A 165 -3.92 9.56 -13.45
N THR A 166 -3.42 8.40 -13.89
CA THR A 166 -2.03 8.25 -14.33
C THR A 166 -1.96 7.88 -15.81
N ILE A 167 -0.85 8.26 -16.44
CA ILE A 167 -0.38 7.71 -17.70
C ILE A 167 0.89 6.94 -17.38
N VAL A 168 0.89 5.64 -17.66
CA VAL A 168 2.05 4.76 -17.45
C VAL A 168 2.66 4.44 -18.81
N PHE A 169 3.92 4.87 -18.98
CA PHE A 169 4.67 4.65 -20.22
C PHE A 169 5.29 3.24 -20.23
N SER A 170 5.10 2.50 -21.30
CA SER A 170 5.67 1.17 -21.52
C SER A 170 7.17 1.21 -21.85
#